data_cd434ee150e6e4efeb4594b803999931
#
_entry.id   cd434ee150e6e4efeb4594b803999931
#
_cell.length_a   1.000
_cell.length_b   1.000
_cell.length_c   1.000
_cell.angle_alpha   90.00
_cell.angle_beta   90.00
_cell.angle_gamma   90.00
#
_symmetry.space_group_name_H-M   'P 1'
#
loop_
_entity.id
_entity.type
_entity.pdbx_description
1 polymer ?
#
loop_
_entity_poly.entity_id
_entity_poly.type
_entity_poly.pdbx_seq_one_letter_code
_entity_poly.pdbx_strand_id
1 'polypeptide(L)'
;PTGKEIHLTIRSQLILDVDEKVNVDISKQEGAGEKEIISAKISDINANQNVRINGTVVRVFPPAFYDCCPQCSRKAANDKCSDHGDVKSAPAIVFSFVLDDGTETVRCTAFRKIGEQIAGLSAKDAKEKSENPVLLQEEIDNNILGCVIEIEGSVKDNKQFDRMEINISSANTNLNPITIAKQLTSK
;
A
#
# COMPACT_ATOMS: atom_id res chain seq x y z
N PRO A 1 7.27 -6.55 -25.42
CA PRO A 1 8.67 -6.24 -25.20
C PRO A 1 8.76 -5.08 -24.20
N THR A 2 9.11 -5.39 -22.95
CA THR A 2 9.36 -4.39 -21.92
C THR A 2 10.73 -3.77 -22.21
N GLY A 3 10.76 -2.70 -23.00
CA GLY A 3 11.95 -1.92 -23.23
C GLY A 3 12.41 -1.30 -21.92
N LYS A 4 13.69 -1.46 -21.58
CA LYS A 4 14.32 -0.70 -20.50
C LYS A 4 14.63 0.69 -21.07
N GLU A 5 14.15 1.74 -20.42
CA GLU A 5 14.42 3.12 -20.79
C GLU A 5 15.54 3.69 -19.91
N ILE A 6 16.46 4.41 -20.50
CA ILE A 6 17.51 5.16 -19.80
C ILE A 6 17.09 6.62 -19.78
N HIS A 7 16.86 7.16 -18.60
CA HIS A 7 16.54 8.58 -18.42
C HIS A 7 17.81 9.38 -18.21
N LEU A 8 18.09 10.32 -19.13
CA LEU A 8 19.17 11.29 -19.00
C LEU A 8 18.69 12.52 -18.23
N THR A 9 19.47 12.93 -17.24
CA THR A 9 19.25 14.15 -16.47
C THR A 9 20.23 15.22 -16.90
N ILE A 10 20.05 16.47 -16.44
CA ILE A 10 20.96 17.59 -16.73
C ILE A 10 22.42 17.33 -16.26
N ARG A 11 22.64 16.33 -15.41
CA ARG A 11 23.96 15.90 -14.91
C ARG A 11 24.50 14.66 -15.61
N SER A 12 23.75 14.09 -16.54
CA SER A 12 24.17 12.90 -17.28
C SER A 12 25.04 13.30 -18.46
N GLN A 13 26.14 12.58 -18.69
CA GLN A 13 26.98 12.70 -19.88
C GLN A 13 26.81 11.43 -20.71
N LEU A 14 26.56 11.60 -21.98
CA LEU A 14 26.57 10.55 -22.99
C LEU A 14 27.92 10.54 -23.70
N ILE A 15 28.68 9.47 -23.53
CA ILE A 15 29.93 9.28 -24.24
C ILE A 15 29.66 8.24 -25.33
N LEU A 16 29.88 8.65 -26.58
CA LEU A 16 29.78 7.80 -27.76
C LEU A 16 31.15 7.22 -28.12
N ASP A 17 31.15 6.00 -28.66
CA ASP A 17 32.35 5.30 -29.12
C ASP A 17 33.42 5.07 -28.05
N VAL A 18 33.00 4.38 -26.98
CA VAL A 18 33.94 3.84 -25.99
C VAL A 18 34.40 2.47 -26.47
N ASP A 19 35.69 2.31 -26.72
CA ASP A 19 36.31 1.01 -27.08
C ASP A 19 36.33 -0.02 -25.94
N GLU A 20 35.63 0.25 -24.83
CA GLU A 20 35.51 -0.66 -23.71
C GLU A 20 34.39 -1.67 -23.93
N LYS A 21 34.75 -2.94 -23.96
CA LYS A 21 33.78 -4.03 -23.89
C LYS A 21 33.20 -4.09 -22.48
N VAL A 22 32.01 -3.50 -22.29
CA VAL A 22 31.27 -3.65 -21.03
C VAL A 22 30.74 -5.09 -20.95
N ASN A 23 31.37 -5.93 -20.16
CA ASN A 23 30.84 -7.23 -19.78
C ASN A 23 29.70 -7.00 -18.75
N VAL A 24 28.47 -6.94 -19.23
CA VAL A 24 27.31 -6.93 -18.35
C VAL A 24 27.04 -8.37 -17.93
N ASP A 25 27.40 -8.71 -16.72
CA ASP A 25 27.01 -9.98 -16.10
C ASP A 25 25.50 -9.92 -15.79
N ILE A 26 24.71 -10.44 -16.74
CA ILE A 26 23.23 -10.47 -16.63
C ILE A 26 22.77 -11.45 -15.53
N SER A 27 23.67 -12.31 -15.02
CA SER A 27 23.35 -13.24 -13.93
C SER A 27 23.16 -12.56 -12.57
N LYS A 28 23.58 -11.30 -12.42
CA LYS A 28 23.30 -10.42 -11.27
C LYS A 28 22.20 -9.41 -11.56
N GLN A 29 21.13 -9.80 -12.23
CA GLN A 29 19.86 -9.17 -11.95
C GLN A 29 19.48 -9.64 -10.54
N GLU A 30 19.79 -8.81 -9.56
CA GLU A 30 19.04 -8.79 -8.32
C GLU A 30 17.59 -8.53 -8.74
N GLY A 31 16.86 -9.63 -9.01
CA GLY A 31 15.43 -9.64 -8.96
C GLY A 31 15.10 -8.93 -7.65
N ALA A 32 14.08 -8.09 -7.60
CA ALA A 32 13.62 -7.52 -6.35
C ALA A 32 13.50 -8.69 -5.38
N GLY A 33 14.55 -8.90 -4.57
CA GLY A 33 14.65 -10.00 -3.65
C GLY A 33 13.39 -9.92 -2.81
N GLU A 34 12.71 -11.03 -2.59
CA GLU A 34 11.59 -11.08 -1.66
C GLU A 34 12.10 -10.41 -0.39
N LYS A 35 11.66 -9.17 -0.19
CA LYS A 35 12.08 -8.42 0.98
C LYS A 35 11.54 -9.18 2.16
N GLU A 36 12.40 -9.68 3.00
CA GLU A 36 12.05 -10.42 4.21
C GLU A 36 10.96 -9.67 4.98
N ILE A 37 9.86 -10.36 5.28
CA ILE A 37 8.75 -9.82 6.08
C ILE A 37 9.03 -10.18 7.54
N ILE A 38 9.18 -9.17 8.37
CA ILE A 38 9.53 -9.30 9.77
C ILE A 38 8.25 -9.16 10.61
N SER A 39 7.96 -10.11 11.49
CA SER A 39 6.93 -9.90 12.52
C SER A 39 7.49 -8.92 13.55
N ALA A 40 6.88 -7.75 13.66
CA ALA A 40 7.35 -6.66 14.51
C ALA A 40 6.22 -6.05 15.33
N LYS A 41 6.58 -5.37 16.42
CA LYS A 41 5.71 -4.46 17.16
C LYS A 41 5.82 -3.07 16.55
N ILE A 42 4.76 -2.27 16.69
CA ILE A 42 4.73 -0.91 16.14
C ILE A 42 5.84 -0.05 16.75
N SER A 43 6.16 -0.21 18.04
CA SER A 43 7.26 0.49 18.72
C SER A 43 8.65 0.22 18.13
N ASP A 44 8.82 -0.90 17.43
CA ASP A 44 10.13 -1.39 16.97
C ASP A 44 10.33 -1.24 15.45
N ILE A 45 9.35 -0.68 14.72
CA ILE A 45 9.44 -0.53 13.27
C ILE A 45 10.41 0.57 12.85
N ASN A 46 11.10 0.32 11.74
CA ASN A 46 12.01 1.29 11.14
C ASN A 46 11.69 1.50 9.65
N ALA A 47 12.06 2.65 9.11
CA ALA A 47 11.86 2.95 7.69
C ALA A 47 12.46 1.89 6.76
N ASN A 48 11.78 1.63 5.66
CA ASN A 48 12.16 0.68 4.60
C ASN A 48 12.11 -0.82 4.99
N GLN A 49 11.65 -1.17 6.18
CA GLN A 49 11.33 -2.56 6.52
C GLN A 49 10.03 -3.01 5.86
N ASN A 50 9.90 -4.33 5.61
CA ASN A 50 8.62 -4.96 5.38
C ASN A 50 8.22 -5.70 6.65
N VAL A 51 7.04 -5.39 7.14
CA VAL A 51 6.58 -5.85 8.45
C VAL A 51 5.25 -6.57 8.34
N ARG A 52 5.04 -7.51 9.27
CA ARG A 52 3.74 -8.13 9.58
C ARG A 52 3.37 -7.72 10.99
N ILE A 53 2.19 -7.13 11.15
CA ILE A 53 1.70 -6.59 12.42
C ILE A 53 0.25 -7.02 12.61
N ASN A 54 -0.07 -7.45 13.83
CA ASN A 54 -1.44 -7.68 14.30
C ASN A 54 -1.83 -6.52 15.20
N GLY A 55 -3.01 -5.96 15.01
CA GLY A 55 -3.47 -4.87 15.85
C GLY A 55 -4.95 -4.59 15.68
N THR A 56 -5.45 -3.67 16.49
CA THR A 56 -6.84 -3.20 16.47
C THR A 56 -6.93 -1.91 15.68
N VAL A 57 -7.92 -1.77 14.83
CA VAL A 57 -8.22 -0.51 14.13
C VAL A 57 -8.89 0.44 15.13
N VAL A 58 -8.20 1.50 15.49
CA VAL A 58 -8.67 2.47 16.50
C VAL A 58 -9.18 3.79 15.91
N ARG A 59 -8.89 4.03 14.64
CA ARG A 59 -9.37 5.20 13.90
C ARG A 59 -9.44 4.92 12.42
N VAL A 60 -10.46 5.44 11.76
CA VAL A 60 -10.67 5.33 10.32
C VAL A 60 -10.71 6.74 9.72
N PHE A 61 -10.15 6.91 8.53
CA PHE A 61 -10.19 8.18 7.80
C PHE A 61 -11.12 8.05 6.59
N PRO A 62 -11.77 9.15 6.19
CA PRO A 62 -12.55 9.16 4.96
C PRO A 62 -11.72 8.67 3.77
N PRO A 63 -12.26 7.78 2.92
CA PRO A 63 -11.55 7.29 1.76
C PRO A 63 -11.35 8.38 0.71
N ALA A 64 -10.24 8.31 0.00
CA ALA A 64 -9.99 9.11 -1.18
C ALA A 64 -10.08 8.26 -2.44
N PHE A 65 -10.36 8.89 -3.59
CA PHE A 65 -10.54 8.19 -4.87
C PHE A 65 -9.64 8.79 -5.93
N TYR A 66 -9.21 7.95 -6.85
CA TYR A 66 -8.54 8.37 -8.09
C TYR A 66 -8.94 7.44 -9.23
N ASP A 67 -8.84 7.95 -10.46
CA ASP A 67 -9.13 7.14 -11.63
C ASP A 67 -7.88 6.36 -12.05
N CYS A 68 -8.03 5.06 -12.27
CA CYS A 68 -6.93 4.17 -12.64
C CYS A 68 -7.19 3.41 -13.94
N CYS A 69 -6.12 3.02 -14.59
CA CYS A 69 -6.14 2.16 -15.75
C CYS A 69 -6.56 0.73 -15.33
N PRO A 70 -7.57 0.12 -15.96
CA PRO A 70 -8.00 -1.24 -15.62
C PRO A 70 -6.96 -2.32 -15.96
N GLN A 71 -6.01 -2.03 -16.85
CA GLN A 71 -4.99 -2.98 -17.29
C GLN A 71 -3.76 -3.00 -16.37
N CYS A 72 -3.22 -1.83 -15.99
CA CYS A 72 -2.00 -1.74 -15.18
C CYS A 72 -2.23 -1.14 -13.80
N SER A 73 -3.45 -0.69 -13.48
CA SER A 73 -3.82 -0.06 -12.21
C SER A 73 -3.05 1.24 -11.89
N ARG A 74 -2.30 1.82 -12.83
CA ARG A 74 -1.69 3.13 -12.66
C ARG A 74 -2.74 4.23 -12.80
N LYS A 75 -2.45 5.40 -12.26
CA LYS A 75 -3.33 6.57 -12.40
C LYS A 75 -3.58 6.86 -13.87
N ALA A 76 -4.85 7.01 -14.25
CA ALA A 76 -5.28 7.37 -15.59
C ALA A 76 -6.05 8.71 -15.49
N ALA A 77 -5.39 9.80 -15.86
CA ALA A 77 -6.02 11.11 -15.85
C ALA A 77 -6.76 11.33 -17.18
N ASN A 78 -8.04 11.74 -17.11
CA ASN A 78 -8.87 11.99 -18.29
C ASN A 78 -8.90 10.80 -19.26
N ASP A 79 -9.08 9.59 -18.72
CA ASP A 79 -9.11 8.34 -19.49
C ASP A 79 -7.83 8.05 -20.30
N LYS A 80 -6.69 8.62 -19.87
CA LYS A 80 -5.38 8.38 -20.50
C LYS A 80 -4.43 7.71 -19.52
N CYS A 81 -3.88 6.58 -19.94
CA CYS A 81 -2.81 5.88 -19.25
C CYS A 81 -1.48 6.10 -19.96
N SER A 82 -0.41 6.34 -19.21
CA SER A 82 0.94 6.50 -19.78
C SER A 82 1.41 5.31 -20.61
N ASP A 83 0.99 4.10 -20.22
CA ASP A 83 1.45 2.85 -20.84
C ASP A 83 0.47 2.30 -21.87
N HIS A 84 -0.84 2.58 -21.75
CA HIS A 84 -1.90 1.97 -22.55
C HIS A 84 -2.69 2.97 -23.40
N GLY A 85 -2.31 4.25 -23.37
CA GLY A 85 -3.01 5.30 -24.13
C GLY A 85 -4.43 5.54 -23.63
N ASP A 86 -5.38 5.65 -24.55
CA ASP A 86 -6.79 5.86 -24.21
C ASP A 86 -7.39 4.60 -23.57
N VAL A 87 -7.93 4.75 -22.37
CA VAL A 87 -8.52 3.67 -21.56
C VAL A 87 -9.83 4.18 -20.95
N LYS A 88 -10.77 3.27 -20.72
CA LYS A 88 -11.91 3.59 -19.86
C LYS A 88 -11.47 3.42 -18.42
N SER A 89 -11.12 4.51 -17.77
CA SER A 89 -10.65 4.49 -16.38
C SER A 89 -11.72 3.97 -15.42
N ALA A 90 -11.27 3.37 -14.32
CA ALA A 90 -12.12 2.91 -13.24
C ALA A 90 -11.71 3.58 -11.92
N PRO A 91 -12.66 3.84 -11.00
CA PRO A 91 -12.30 4.39 -9.70
C PRO A 91 -11.46 3.39 -8.90
N ALA A 92 -10.46 3.91 -8.21
CA ALA A 92 -9.67 3.19 -7.23
C ALA A 92 -9.73 3.92 -5.89
N ILE A 93 -9.80 3.15 -4.81
CA ILE A 93 -9.85 3.68 -3.44
C ILE A 93 -8.45 3.79 -2.86
N VAL A 94 -8.21 4.86 -2.10
CA VAL A 94 -7.13 4.99 -1.12
C VAL A 94 -7.77 5.06 0.25
N PHE A 95 -7.48 4.08 1.08
CA PHE A 95 -8.09 3.93 2.38
C PHE A 95 -7.04 3.98 3.48
N SER A 96 -7.22 4.83 4.48
CA SER A 96 -6.27 5.00 5.58
C SER A 96 -6.96 4.82 6.93
N PHE A 97 -6.23 4.23 7.87
CA PHE A 97 -6.68 4.01 9.24
C PHE A 97 -5.49 4.01 10.22
N VAL A 98 -5.76 4.02 11.50
CA VAL A 98 -4.75 3.87 12.56
C VAL A 98 -4.89 2.49 13.18
N LEU A 99 -3.79 1.76 13.23
CA LEU A 99 -3.63 0.47 13.87
C LEU A 99 -2.93 0.65 15.22
N ASP A 100 -3.40 -0.07 16.23
CA ASP A 100 -2.85 -0.12 17.59
C ASP A 100 -2.56 -1.58 17.96
N ASP A 101 -1.33 -1.90 18.33
CA ASP A 101 -0.92 -3.25 18.77
C ASP A 101 -0.68 -3.34 20.29
N GLY A 102 -1.04 -2.28 21.02
CA GLY A 102 -0.83 -2.15 22.46
C GLY A 102 0.55 -1.64 22.86
N THR A 103 1.47 -1.44 21.91
CA THR A 103 2.79 -0.82 22.17
C THR A 103 2.81 0.63 21.69
N GLU A 104 2.26 0.88 20.52
CA GLU A 104 2.16 2.18 19.88
C GLU A 104 1.07 2.17 18.82
N THR A 105 0.85 3.29 18.15
CA THR A 105 -0.08 3.41 17.03
C THR A 105 0.64 3.78 15.76
N VAL A 106 0.17 3.26 14.62
CA VAL A 106 0.73 3.60 13.30
C VAL A 106 -0.37 3.87 12.28
N ARG A 107 -0.17 4.87 11.43
CA ARG A 107 -1.05 5.08 10.28
C ARG A 107 -0.74 4.09 9.19
N CYS A 108 -1.79 3.40 8.73
CA CYS A 108 -1.75 2.45 7.65
C CYS A 108 -2.51 3.00 6.44
N THR A 109 -2.00 2.74 5.23
CA THR A 109 -2.66 3.14 3.98
C THR A 109 -2.72 1.95 3.04
N ALA A 110 -3.92 1.64 2.58
CA ALA A 110 -4.23 0.59 1.62
C ALA A 110 -4.74 1.18 0.31
N PHE A 111 -4.38 0.56 -0.79
CA PHE A 111 -4.73 1.01 -2.12
C PHE A 111 -5.54 -0.05 -2.87
N ARG A 112 -6.47 0.39 -3.72
CA ARG A 112 -7.19 -0.46 -4.67
C ARG A 112 -7.88 -1.64 -3.99
N LYS A 113 -7.66 -2.87 -4.48
CA LYS A 113 -8.31 -4.10 -3.97
C LYS A 113 -8.08 -4.33 -2.47
N ILE A 114 -6.89 -4.00 -1.96
CA ILE A 114 -6.61 -4.13 -0.53
C ILE A 114 -7.43 -3.10 0.25
N GLY A 115 -7.52 -1.88 -0.26
CA GLY A 115 -8.39 -0.85 0.33
C GLY A 115 -9.86 -1.24 0.32
N GLU A 116 -10.36 -1.82 -0.79
CA GLU A 116 -11.73 -2.34 -0.89
C GLU A 116 -11.98 -3.48 0.11
N GLN A 117 -11.03 -4.42 0.21
CA GLN A 117 -11.12 -5.54 1.14
C GLN A 117 -11.22 -5.08 2.59
N ILE A 118 -10.38 -4.13 3.00
CA ILE A 118 -10.35 -3.62 4.38
C ILE A 118 -11.59 -2.75 4.66
N ALA A 119 -11.97 -1.87 3.73
CA ALA A 119 -13.15 -1.02 3.87
C ALA A 119 -14.48 -1.80 3.80
N GLY A 120 -14.46 -3.03 3.25
CA GLY A 120 -15.66 -3.85 3.04
C GLY A 120 -16.57 -3.34 1.92
N LEU A 121 -16.06 -2.47 1.03
CA LEU A 121 -16.81 -1.84 -0.06
C LEU A 121 -15.98 -1.81 -1.35
N SER A 122 -16.63 -2.00 -2.50
CA SER A 122 -15.95 -1.76 -3.77
C SER A 122 -15.66 -0.27 -3.98
N ALA A 123 -14.59 0.06 -4.72
CA ALA A 123 -14.26 1.45 -5.02
C ALA A 123 -15.40 2.18 -5.78
N LYS A 124 -16.16 1.44 -6.59
CA LYS A 124 -17.31 1.99 -7.32
C LYS A 124 -18.43 2.36 -6.35
N ASP A 125 -18.85 1.41 -5.49
CA ASP A 125 -19.93 1.65 -4.53
C ASP A 125 -19.56 2.74 -3.53
N ALA A 126 -18.31 2.73 -3.04
CA ALA A 126 -17.81 3.75 -2.15
C ALA A 126 -17.78 5.14 -2.82
N LYS A 127 -17.42 5.23 -4.11
CA LYS A 127 -17.44 6.49 -4.88
C LYS A 127 -18.87 7.00 -5.08
N GLU A 128 -19.82 6.12 -5.40
CA GLU A 128 -21.24 6.48 -5.50
C GLU A 128 -21.78 6.98 -4.15
N LYS A 129 -21.48 6.28 -3.06
CA LYS A 129 -21.87 6.68 -1.69
C LYS A 129 -21.15 7.94 -1.19
N SER A 130 -20.07 8.37 -1.81
CA SER A 130 -19.32 9.56 -1.41
C SER A 130 -20.10 10.88 -1.62
N GLU A 131 -21.24 10.84 -2.32
CA GLU A 131 -22.20 11.94 -2.37
C GLU A 131 -22.77 12.28 -0.97
N ASN A 132 -22.83 11.28 -0.07
CA ASN A 132 -23.11 11.47 1.34
C ASN A 132 -21.94 10.97 2.20
N PRO A 133 -20.94 11.81 2.47
CA PRO A 133 -19.72 11.42 3.17
C PRO A 133 -19.95 10.88 4.60
N VAL A 134 -20.99 11.34 5.27
CA VAL A 134 -21.31 10.91 6.64
C VAL A 134 -21.77 9.47 6.64
N LEU A 135 -22.71 9.09 5.77
CA LEU A 135 -23.20 7.72 5.67
C LEU A 135 -22.11 6.76 5.20
N LEU A 136 -21.27 7.20 4.26
CA LEU A 136 -20.14 6.39 3.82
C LEU A 136 -19.16 6.14 4.97
N GLN A 137 -18.83 7.16 5.76
CA GLN A 137 -17.93 7.02 6.90
C GLN A 137 -18.52 6.08 7.96
N GLU A 138 -19.80 6.23 8.31
CA GLU A 138 -20.49 5.34 9.25
C GLU A 138 -20.48 3.89 8.79
N GLU A 139 -20.71 3.62 7.50
CA GLU A 139 -20.66 2.27 6.95
C GLU A 139 -19.26 1.66 7.05
N ILE A 140 -18.23 2.43 6.72
CA ILE A 140 -16.84 1.96 6.81
C ILE A 140 -16.43 1.75 8.28
N ASP A 141 -16.81 2.67 9.17
CA ASP A 141 -16.54 2.54 10.61
C ASP A 141 -17.19 1.27 11.17
N ASN A 142 -18.43 0.98 10.81
CA ASN A 142 -19.12 -0.25 11.22
C ASN A 142 -18.44 -1.53 10.70
N ASN A 143 -17.78 -1.46 9.53
CA ASN A 143 -17.10 -2.62 8.96
C ASN A 143 -15.76 -2.92 9.63
N ILE A 144 -15.00 -1.91 10.06
CA ILE A 144 -13.58 -2.12 10.41
C ILE A 144 -13.15 -1.52 11.75
N LEU A 145 -13.83 -0.48 12.29
CA LEU A 145 -13.44 0.15 13.55
C LEU A 145 -13.58 -0.84 14.71
N GLY A 146 -12.53 -0.98 15.51
CA GLY A 146 -12.50 -1.95 16.62
C GLY A 146 -12.17 -3.39 16.19
N CYS A 147 -12.06 -3.66 14.88
CA CYS A 147 -11.67 -5.00 14.42
C CYS A 147 -10.17 -5.23 14.62
N VAL A 148 -9.83 -6.49 14.98
CA VAL A 148 -8.44 -6.94 15.00
C VAL A 148 -8.08 -7.48 13.62
N ILE A 149 -7.02 -6.97 13.04
CA ILE A 149 -6.54 -7.35 11.71
C ILE A 149 -5.04 -7.64 11.72
N GLU A 150 -4.61 -8.48 10.79
CA GLU A 150 -3.20 -8.66 10.46
C GLU A 150 -2.91 -7.95 9.15
N ILE A 151 -1.86 -7.17 9.14
CA ILE A 151 -1.39 -6.49 7.94
C ILE A 151 0.05 -6.87 7.62
N GLU A 152 0.36 -6.89 6.33
CA GLU A 152 1.73 -6.86 5.83
C GLU A 152 1.92 -5.60 5.01
N GLY A 153 3.08 -4.98 5.13
CA GLY A 153 3.35 -3.76 4.38
C GLY A 153 4.76 -3.22 4.54
N SER A 154 5.05 -2.20 3.77
CA SER A 154 6.32 -1.49 3.83
C SER A 154 6.22 -0.24 4.70
N VAL A 155 7.16 -0.13 5.66
CA VAL A 155 7.27 1.06 6.51
C VAL A 155 7.90 2.21 5.73
N LYS A 156 7.28 3.37 5.80
CA LYS A 156 7.73 4.61 5.17
C LYS A 156 7.92 5.68 6.23
N ASP A 157 9.01 6.42 6.09
CA ASP A 157 9.22 7.65 6.86
C ASP A 157 8.49 8.80 6.15
N ASN A 158 7.43 9.29 6.77
CA ASN A 158 6.70 10.47 6.31
C ASN A 158 7.30 11.74 6.93
N LYS A 159 8.33 12.25 6.28
CA LYS A 159 9.08 13.44 6.73
C LYS A 159 8.22 14.70 6.87
N GLN A 160 7.11 14.79 6.17
CA GLN A 160 6.20 15.94 6.26
C GLN A 160 5.49 15.99 7.61
N PHE A 161 5.21 14.82 8.20
CA PHE A 161 4.47 14.69 9.46
C PHE A 161 5.32 14.11 10.58
N ASP A 162 6.63 13.92 10.34
CA ASP A 162 7.60 13.36 11.27
C ASP A 162 7.09 12.08 11.96
N ARG A 163 6.64 11.13 11.13
CA ARG A 163 6.09 9.86 11.62
C ARG A 163 6.29 8.71 10.65
N MET A 164 6.34 7.49 11.18
CA MET A 164 6.28 6.28 10.37
C MET A 164 4.84 6.01 9.91
N GLU A 165 4.71 5.53 8.68
CA GLU A 165 3.45 5.09 8.08
C GLU A 165 3.68 3.74 7.38
N ILE A 166 2.63 2.90 7.29
CA ILE A 166 2.72 1.61 6.62
C ILE A 166 1.87 1.62 5.36
N ASN A 167 2.51 1.36 4.21
CA ASN A 167 1.81 1.06 2.98
C ASN A 167 1.51 -0.44 2.92
N ILE A 168 0.23 -0.80 3.00
CA ILE A 168 -0.21 -2.19 3.10
C ILE A 168 -0.10 -2.89 1.75
N SER A 169 0.50 -4.07 1.75
CA SER A 169 0.58 -4.98 0.60
C SER A 169 -0.35 -6.20 0.72
N SER A 170 -0.72 -6.58 1.95
CA SER A 170 -1.64 -7.68 2.25
C SER A 170 -2.37 -7.41 3.56
N ALA A 171 -3.60 -7.88 3.69
CA ALA A 171 -4.37 -7.78 4.92
C ALA A 171 -5.23 -9.03 5.14
N ASN A 172 -5.33 -9.46 6.39
CA ASN A 172 -6.26 -10.48 6.85
C ASN A 172 -7.21 -9.85 7.87
N THR A 173 -8.47 -9.66 7.48
CA THR A 173 -9.52 -9.05 8.31
C THR A 173 -10.39 -10.09 9.04
N ASN A 174 -10.17 -11.40 8.78
CA ASN A 174 -10.96 -12.50 9.35
C ASN A 174 -10.26 -13.14 10.55
N LEU A 175 -9.56 -12.35 11.35
CA LEU A 175 -8.88 -12.88 12.52
C LEU A 175 -9.87 -13.16 13.66
N ASN A 176 -9.78 -14.37 14.22
CA ASN A 176 -10.51 -14.69 15.44
C ASN A 176 -9.69 -14.18 16.65
N PRO A 177 -10.21 -13.22 17.44
CA PRO A 177 -9.50 -12.67 18.60
C PRO A 177 -9.04 -13.74 19.61
N ILE A 178 -9.80 -14.83 19.76
CA ILE A 178 -9.46 -15.94 20.65
C ILE A 178 -8.20 -16.68 20.18
N THR A 179 -8.03 -16.82 18.86
CA THR A 179 -6.84 -17.47 18.30
C THR A 179 -5.59 -16.62 18.54
N ILE A 180 -5.70 -15.31 18.40
CA ILE A 180 -4.60 -14.37 18.67
C ILE A 180 -4.24 -14.38 20.16
N ALA A 181 -5.23 -14.31 21.05
CA ALA A 181 -4.98 -14.36 22.49
C ALA A 181 -4.23 -15.64 22.89
N LYS A 182 -4.58 -16.80 22.31
CA LYS A 182 -3.87 -18.06 22.55
C LYS A 182 -2.41 -18.03 22.08
N GLN A 183 -2.12 -17.39 20.94
CA GLN A 183 -0.75 -17.25 20.44
C GLN A 183 0.12 -16.35 21.33
N LEU A 184 -0.48 -15.33 21.95
CA LEU A 184 0.23 -14.42 22.86
C LEU A 184 0.51 -15.05 24.23
N THR A 185 -0.31 -16.01 24.68
CA THR A 185 -0.16 -16.68 25.96
C THR A 185 0.69 -17.95 25.91
N SER A 186 1.10 -18.40 24.73
CA SER A 186 1.91 -19.63 24.51
C SER A 186 3.43 -19.37 24.39
N LYS A 187 3.91 -18.22 24.85
CA LYS A 187 5.34 -17.88 24.93
C LYS A 187 5.85 -17.87 26.37
#